data_f00b36cf5165e72c5e6bc2116bd92d45
#
_entry.id   f00b36cf5165e72c5e6bc2116bd92d45
#
_cell.length_a   1.000
_cell.length_b   1.000
_cell.length_c   1.000
_cell.angle_alpha   90.00
_cell.angle_beta   90.00
_cell.angle_gamma   90.00
#
_symmetry.space_group_name_H-M   'P 1'
#
loop_
_entity.id
_entity.type
_entity.pdbx_description
1 polymer ?
#
loop_
_entity_poly.entity_id
_entity_poly.type
_entity_poly.pdbx_seq_one_letter_code
_entity_poly.pdbx_strand_id
1 'polypeptide(L)'
;MSTNTSSSSDSEATLNVRLDHASVMTTDLDEAIAFYVDLVGLSLRAVEDDPVRDGRKRAMLTDAQDRDVVELIEMEEMKHPSVPGRGGIHHLGFSLGPRDWHSLRSRLDAANHPYEEVEGRLFARDADGLVLEIEKA
;
A
#
# COMPACT_ATOMS: atom_id res chain seq x y z
N MET A 1 -4.72 -28.78 -13.13
CA MET A 1 -4.78 -29.22 -12.58
C MET A 1 -4.95 -29.24 -12.27
N SER A 2 -4.63 -29.66 -12.08
CA SER A 2 -4.70 -30.16 -11.54
C SER A 2 -4.65 -30.27 -11.09
N THR A 3 -4.51 -30.90 -10.92
CA THR A 3 -4.48 -31.55 -10.36
C THR A 3 -4.27 -31.78 -9.99
N ASN A 4 -4.06 -32.48 -9.85
CA ASN A 4 -3.81 -33.10 -9.31
C ASN A 4 -3.69 -33.32 -8.85
N THR A 5 -3.51 -33.85 -8.76
CA THR A 5 -3.25 -34.38 -8.16
C THR A 5 -2.85 -34.59 -7.75
N SER A 6 -2.67 -35.15 -7.57
CA SER A 6 -2.15 -35.45 -7.01
C SER A 6 -1.70 -35.38 -6.51
N SER A 7 -1.48 -35.67 -6.22
CA SER A 7 -1.05 -35.72 -5.65
C SER A 7 -0.42 -35.24 -5.16
N SER A 8 -0.28 -35.19 -4.79
CA SER A 8 0.50 -35.02 -3.62
C SER A 8 1.76 -34.21 -3.82
N SER A 9 2.46 -34.46 -4.79
CA SER A 9 3.64 -33.70 -5.10
C SER A 9 3.34 -32.25 -5.34
N ASP A 10 2.08 -31.96 -5.58
CA ASP A 10 1.65 -30.59 -5.85
C ASP A 10 1.87 -29.69 -4.66
N SER A 11 1.72 -30.24 -3.47
CA SER A 11 1.92 -29.44 -2.27
C SER A 11 3.36 -28.98 -2.13
N GLU A 12 4.29 -29.65 -2.78
CA GLU A 12 5.69 -29.26 -2.72
C GLU A 12 5.99 -28.08 -3.63
N ALA A 13 5.17 -27.85 -4.64
CA ALA A 13 5.40 -26.79 -5.59
C ALA A 13 5.06 -25.41 -5.03
N THR A 14 4.11 -25.32 -4.11
CA THR A 14 3.67 -24.06 -3.53
C THR A 14 3.77 -24.13 -2.01
N LEU A 15 4.58 -23.26 -1.45
CA LEU A 15 4.66 -23.13 -0.01
C LEU A 15 3.55 -22.20 0.48
N ASN A 16 3.26 -22.23 1.75
CA ASN A 16 2.25 -21.36 2.35
C ASN A 16 2.87 -19.99 2.62
N VAL A 17 3.21 -19.29 1.55
CA VAL A 17 3.83 -17.97 1.61
C VAL A 17 2.76 -16.91 1.60
N ARG A 18 2.91 -15.93 2.47
CA ARG A 18 2.00 -14.79 2.54
C ARG A 18 2.82 -13.50 2.44
N LEU A 19 2.32 -12.56 1.65
CA LEU A 19 2.94 -11.24 1.64
C LEU A 19 2.65 -10.60 3.00
N ASP A 20 3.69 -10.23 3.72
CA ASP A 20 3.54 -9.66 5.05
C ASP A 20 3.28 -8.17 5.01
N HIS A 21 4.17 -7.42 4.40
CA HIS A 21 4.00 -5.97 4.26
C HIS A 21 4.79 -5.45 3.08
N ALA A 22 4.52 -4.20 2.72
CA ALA A 22 5.31 -3.47 1.75
C ALA A 22 5.92 -2.25 2.45
N SER A 23 7.18 -1.98 2.17
CA SER A 23 7.86 -0.80 2.70
C SER A 23 7.89 0.27 1.61
N VAL A 24 7.39 1.45 1.91
CA VAL A 24 7.22 2.55 0.97
C VAL A 24 8.06 3.74 1.46
N MET A 25 8.88 4.27 0.57
CA MET A 25 9.73 5.42 0.91
C MET A 25 8.95 6.71 0.73
N THR A 26 9.19 7.67 1.62
CA THR A 26 8.58 9.00 1.51
C THR A 26 9.59 10.06 1.95
N THR A 27 9.50 11.23 1.35
CA THR A 27 10.29 12.39 1.75
C THR A 27 9.61 13.22 2.82
N ASP A 28 8.30 12.97 3.05
CA ASP A 28 7.51 13.68 4.06
C ASP A 28 6.63 12.67 4.77
N LEU A 29 7.10 12.22 5.93
CA LEU A 29 6.42 11.16 6.67
C LEU A 29 5.02 11.58 7.12
N ASP A 30 4.86 12.81 7.60
CA ASP A 30 3.55 13.27 8.07
C ASP A 30 2.53 13.34 6.94
N GLU A 31 2.95 13.80 5.78
CA GLU A 31 2.08 13.86 4.61
C GLU A 31 1.71 12.46 4.13
N ALA A 32 2.67 11.54 4.15
CA ALA A 32 2.41 10.15 3.76
C ALA A 32 1.43 9.50 4.73
N ILE A 33 1.63 9.69 6.03
CA ILE A 33 0.71 9.16 7.05
C ILE A 33 -0.69 9.70 6.80
N ALA A 34 -0.83 11.00 6.57
CA ALA A 34 -2.14 11.59 6.32
C ALA A 34 -2.81 10.98 5.10
N PHE A 35 -2.05 10.75 4.04
CA PHE A 35 -2.61 10.11 2.83
C PHE A 35 -3.09 8.69 3.11
N TYR A 36 -2.24 7.86 3.69
CA TYR A 36 -2.59 6.45 3.90
C TYR A 36 -3.62 6.24 5.00
N VAL A 37 -3.66 7.10 5.99
CA VAL A 37 -4.63 6.98 7.09
C VAL A 37 -5.93 7.72 6.77
N ASP A 38 -5.83 9.00 6.43
CA ASP A 38 -7.05 9.83 6.28
C ASP A 38 -7.78 9.57 4.97
N LEU A 39 -7.06 9.26 3.89
CA LEU A 39 -7.69 9.00 2.60
C LEU A 39 -7.88 7.51 2.35
N VAL A 40 -6.82 6.73 2.45
CA VAL A 40 -6.89 5.30 2.13
C VAL A 40 -7.61 4.50 3.22
N GLY A 41 -7.47 4.91 4.46
CA GLY A 41 -8.23 4.27 5.55
C GLY A 41 -7.45 3.24 6.36
N LEU A 42 -6.13 3.19 6.23
CA LEU A 42 -5.30 2.38 7.11
C LEU A 42 -5.21 3.04 8.48
N SER A 43 -4.74 2.30 9.47
CA SER A 43 -4.57 2.83 10.82
C SER A 43 -3.09 2.95 11.14
N LEU A 44 -2.73 3.99 11.90
CA LEU A 44 -1.35 4.18 12.35
C LEU A 44 -1.14 3.40 13.65
N ARG A 45 -0.20 2.45 13.62
CA ARG A 45 0.16 1.71 14.84
C ARG A 45 1.22 2.46 15.63
N ALA A 46 2.27 2.92 14.97
CA ALA A 46 3.40 3.53 15.66
C ALA A 46 4.26 4.34 14.72
N VAL A 47 4.88 5.38 15.25
CA VAL A 47 5.97 6.09 14.60
C VAL A 47 7.18 5.90 15.50
N GLU A 48 8.27 5.40 14.95
CA GLU A 48 9.46 5.10 15.73
C GLU A 48 10.72 5.41 14.95
N ASP A 49 11.85 5.43 15.64
CA ASP A 49 13.12 5.69 14.99
C ASP A 49 13.46 4.54 14.06
N ASP A 50 14.03 4.89 12.90
CA ASP A 50 14.51 3.88 11.97
C ASP A 50 15.75 3.22 12.57
N PRO A 51 15.73 1.89 12.75
CA PRO A 51 16.86 1.20 13.41
C PRO A 51 18.13 1.18 12.56
N VAL A 52 18.01 1.51 11.28
CA VAL A 52 19.15 1.47 10.36
C VAL A 52 19.68 2.86 10.05
N ARG A 53 18.78 3.86 9.93
CA ARG A 53 19.16 5.22 9.56
C ARG A 53 19.01 6.17 10.72
N ASP A 54 20.15 6.69 11.17
CA ASP A 54 20.17 7.61 12.28
C ASP A 54 19.42 8.90 11.95
N GLY A 55 18.60 9.37 12.87
CA GLY A 55 17.83 10.60 12.71
C GLY A 55 16.61 10.47 11.78
N ARG A 56 16.31 9.29 11.29
CA ARG A 56 15.15 9.05 10.47
C ARG A 56 14.07 8.31 11.25
N LYS A 57 12.84 8.39 10.73
CA LYS A 57 11.71 7.75 11.37
C LYS A 57 10.98 6.85 10.39
N ARG A 58 10.20 5.93 10.94
CA ARG A 58 9.32 5.07 10.16
C ARG A 58 7.97 4.99 10.83
N ALA A 59 6.94 4.72 10.04
CA ALA A 59 5.58 4.55 10.53
C ALA A 59 5.07 3.19 10.10
N MET A 60 4.41 2.49 11.00
CA MET A 60 3.79 1.20 10.71
C MET A 60 2.29 1.38 10.62
N LEU A 61 1.71 0.95 9.50
CA LEU A 61 0.28 1.08 9.24
C LEU A 61 -0.37 -0.29 9.19
N THR A 62 -1.58 -0.36 9.73
CA THR A 62 -2.31 -1.62 9.86
C THR A 62 -3.60 -1.60 9.06
N ASP A 63 -4.07 -2.80 8.69
CA ASP A 63 -5.37 -2.97 8.05
C ASP A 63 -6.48 -3.18 9.11
N ALA A 64 -7.69 -3.48 8.63
CA ALA A 64 -8.85 -3.67 9.51
C ALA A 64 -8.72 -4.89 10.42
N GLN A 65 -7.84 -5.84 10.10
CA GLN A 65 -7.59 -7.00 10.93
C GLN A 65 -6.38 -6.79 11.84
N ASP A 66 -5.93 -5.55 12.01
CA ASP A 66 -4.82 -5.19 12.87
C ASP A 66 -3.49 -5.83 12.43
N ARG A 67 -3.33 -6.07 11.13
CA ARG A 67 -2.08 -6.58 10.58
C ARG A 67 -1.26 -5.43 10.04
N ASP A 68 0.05 -5.47 10.30
CA ASP A 68 0.98 -4.51 9.71
C ASP A 68 1.07 -4.80 8.21
N VAL A 69 0.67 -3.85 7.38
CA VAL A 69 0.64 -4.07 5.93
C VAL A 69 1.47 -3.07 5.14
N VAL A 70 1.67 -1.87 5.66
CA VAL A 70 2.51 -0.87 5.01
C VAL A 70 3.43 -0.24 6.05
N GLU A 71 4.71 -0.22 5.72
CA GLU A 71 5.69 0.51 6.51
C GLU A 71 6.12 1.72 5.69
N LEU A 72 5.99 2.91 6.25
CA LEU A 72 6.46 4.13 5.61
C LEU A 72 7.84 4.46 6.15
N ILE A 73 8.80 4.61 5.26
CA ILE A 73 10.20 4.86 5.63
C ILE A 73 10.58 6.26 5.18
N GLU A 74 10.97 7.10 6.16
CA GLU A 74 11.40 8.46 5.89
C GLU A 74 12.76 8.46 5.19
N MET A 75 12.83 9.13 4.06
CA MET A 75 14.06 9.31 3.31
C MET A 75 14.44 10.77 3.31
N GLU A 76 15.74 11.03 3.33
CA GLU A 76 16.21 12.42 3.36
C GLU A 76 15.80 13.16 2.09
N GLU A 77 15.99 12.52 0.96
CA GLU A 77 15.52 13.08 -0.31
C GLU A 77 15.46 11.98 -1.36
N MET A 78 14.58 12.19 -2.32
CA MET A 78 14.49 11.35 -3.50
C MET A 78 14.70 12.23 -4.72
N LYS A 79 15.46 11.73 -5.69
CA LYS A 79 15.79 12.52 -6.87
C LYS A 79 14.60 12.74 -7.78
N HIS A 80 13.64 11.85 -7.73
CA HIS A 80 12.44 11.94 -8.57
C HIS A 80 11.32 11.13 -7.94
N PRO A 81 10.06 11.41 -8.32
CA PRO A 81 8.93 10.61 -7.85
C PRO A 81 9.04 9.16 -8.26
N SER A 82 8.32 8.29 -7.55
CA SER A 82 8.25 6.89 -7.90
C SER A 82 7.63 6.72 -9.28
N VAL A 83 8.30 5.95 -10.13
CA VAL A 83 7.78 5.62 -11.46
C VAL A 83 8.01 4.14 -11.72
N PRO A 84 7.12 3.49 -12.49
CA PRO A 84 7.33 2.10 -12.88
C PRO A 84 8.58 1.96 -13.73
N GLY A 85 9.32 0.88 -13.52
CA GLY A 85 10.51 0.61 -14.31
C GLY A 85 11.00 -0.80 -14.05
N ARG A 86 12.07 -1.17 -14.74
CA ARG A 86 12.64 -2.50 -14.59
C ARG A 86 13.02 -2.74 -13.13
N GLY A 87 12.49 -3.81 -12.53
CA GLY A 87 12.75 -4.16 -11.15
C GLY A 87 11.99 -3.33 -10.13
N GLY A 88 11.23 -2.33 -10.58
CA GLY A 88 10.41 -1.52 -9.69
C GLY A 88 9.02 -2.08 -9.47
N ILE A 89 8.32 -1.51 -8.51
CA ILE A 89 6.93 -1.85 -8.26
C ILE A 89 6.07 -0.94 -9.13
N HIS A 90 5.14 -1.54 -9.88
CA HIS A 90 4.23 -0.77 -10.73
C HIS A 90 3.16 -0.07 -9.90
N HIS A 91 2.55 -0.79 -8.97
CA HIS A 91 1.54 -0.22 -8.08
C HIS A 91 1.33 -1.17 -6.91
N LEU A 92 0.64 -0.68 -5.86
CA LEU A 92 0.13 -1.51 -4.78
C LEU A 92 -1.37 -1.63 -4.96
N GLY A 93 -1.91 -2.84 -4.78
CA GLY A 93 -3.34 -3.09 -4.88
C GLY A 93 -3.95 -3.26 -3.50
N PHE A 94 -5.06 -2.56 -3.28
CA PHE A 94 -5.87 -2.72 -2.07
C PHE A 94 -7.29 -3.09 -2.49
N SER A 95 -7.97 -3.81 -1.62
CA SER A 95 -9.34 -4.25 -1.87
C SER A 95 -10.24 -3.81 -0.73
N LEU A 96 -11.39 -3.26 -1.07
CA LEU A 96 -12.38 -2.80 -0.10
C LEU A 96 -13.75 -3.33 -0.47
N GLY A 97 -14.59 -3.57 0.53
CA GLY A 97 -16.00 -3.83 0.27
C GLY A 97 -16.65 -2.60 -0.36
N PRO A 98 -17.83 -2.77 -1.00
CA PRO A 98 -18.45 -1.67 -1.75
C PRO A 98 -18.69 -0.41 -0.92
N ARG A 99 -19.11 -0.55 0.32
CA ARG A 99 -19.38 0.59 1.20
C ARG A 99 -18.11 1.40 1.46
N ASP A 100 -17.04 0.73 1.82
CA ASP A 100 -15.77 1.39 2.13
C ASP A 100 -15.12 1.95 0.87
N TRP A 101 -15.29 1.26 -0.26
CA TRP A 101 -14.79 1.75 -1.53
C TRP A 101 -15.45 3.10 -1.89
N HIS A 102 -16.77 3.19 -1.72
CA HIS A 102 -17.47 4.45 -1.97
C HIS A 102 -17.05 5.54 -0.99
N SER A 103 -16.79 5.17 0.27
CA SER A 103 -16.32 6.12 1.27
C SER A 103 -14.93 6.65 0.90
N LEU A 104 -14.04 5.78 0.44
CA LEU A 104 -12.71 6.18 0.00
C LEU A 104 -12.80 7.15 -1.16
N ARG A 105 -13.62 6.83 -2.15
CA ARG A 105 -13.83 7.72 -3.29
C ARG A 105 -14.32 9.09 -2.84
N SER A 106 -15.26 9.13 -1.90
CA SER A 106 -15.77 10.40 -1.37
C SER A 106 -14.69 11.19 -0.65
N ARG A 107 -13.78 10.52 0.07
CA ARG A 107 -12.67 11.20 0.74
C ARG A 107 -11.72 11.82 -0.27
N LEU A 108 -11.43 11.10 -1.36
CA LEU A 108 -10.57 11.63 -2.41
C LEU A 108 -11.20 12.87 -3.05
N ASP A 109 -12.51 12.81 -3.33
CA ASP A 109 -13.23 13.96 -3.89
C ASP A 109 -13.20 15.16 -2.94
N ALA A 110 -13.48 14.92 -1.66
CA ALA A 110 -13.50 16.00 -0.67
C ALA A 110 -12.13 16.65 -0.48
N ALA A 111 -11.07 15.88 -0.66
CA ALA A 111 -9.70 16.38 -0.55
C ALA A 111 -9.16 16.97 -1.86
N ASN A 112 -9.95 16.93 -2.92
CA ASN A 112 -9.50 17.30 -4.27
C ASN A 112 -8.25 16.52 -4.67
N HIS A 113 -8.17 15.25 -4.26
CA HIS A 113 -7.04 14.41 -4.59
C HIS A 113 -7.29 13.75 -5.96
N PRO A 114 -6.39 13.92 -6.94
CA PRO A 114 -6.61 13.37 -8.27
C PRO A 114 -6.65 11.85 -8.26
N TYR A 115 -7.56 11.29 -9.03
CA TYR A 115 -7.63 9.85 -9.24
C TYR A 115 -8.32 9.57 -10.56
N GLU A 116 -8.17 8.33 -11.04
CA GLU A 116 -8.90 7.85 -12.21
C GLU A 116 -9.74 6.66 -11.79
N GLU A 117 -10.91 6.56 -12.39
CA GLU A 117 -11.77 5.41 -12.15
C GLU A 117 -11.93 4.65 -13.47
N VAL A 118 -11.54 3.37 -13.46
CA VAL A 118 -11.62 2.52 -14.64
C VAL A 118 -12.23 1.18 -14.22
N GLU A 119 -13.41 0.89 -14.75
CA GLU A 119 -14.09 -0.39 -14.53
C GLU A 119 -14.21 -0.76 -13.04
N GLY A 120 -14.59 0.20 -12.22
CA GLY A 120 -14.79 -0.03 -10.79
C GLY A 120 -13.52 -0.04 -9.97
N ARG A 121 -12.40 0.36 -10.56
CA ARG A 121 -11.13 0.48 -9.84
C ARG A 121 -10.72 1.93 -9.80
N LEU A 122 -10.19 2.35 -8.66
CA LEU A 122 -9.63 3.68 -8.51
C LEU A 122 -8.11 3.60 -8.57
N PHE A 123 -7.50 4.54 -9.26
CA PHE A 123 -6.06 4.67 -9.34
C PHE A 123 -5.67 6.04 -8.82
N ALA A 124 -4.90 6.09 -7.77
CA ALA A 124 -4.45 7.34 -7.16
C ALA A 124 -2.96 7.24 -6.85
N ARG A 125 -2.29 8.38 -6.78
CA ARG A 125 -0.87 8.42 -6.43
C ARG A 125 -0.70 8.97 -5.04
N ASP A 126 0.24 8.40 -4.30
CA ASP A 126 0.61 8.99 -3.03
C ASP A 126 1.48 10.24 -3.28
N ALA A 127 1.92 10.90 -2.20
CA ALA A 127 2.66 12.16 -2.32
C ALA A 127 3.99 12.00 -3.06
N ASP A 128 4.54 10.81 -3.08
CA ASP A 128 5.82 10.53 -3.71
C ASP A 128 5.67 9.87 -5.09
N GLY A 129 4.44 9.76 -5.59
CA GLY A 129 4.16 9.30 -6.93
C GLY A 129 3.88 7.82 -7.08
N LEU A 130 3.86 7.06 -5.98
CA LEU A 130 3.53 5.64 -6.06
C LEU A 130 2.04 5.48 -6.38
N VAL A 131 1.75 4.62 -7.36
CA VAL A 131 0.38 4.36 -7.76
C VAL A 131 -0.27 3.34 -6.84
N LEU A 132 -1.47 3.66 -6.37
CA LEU A 132 -2.31 2.71 -5.65
C LEU A 132 -3.50 2.36 -6.52
N GLU A 133 -3.83 1.09 -6.58
CA GLU A 133 -5.04 0.59 -7.21
C GLU A 133 -5.99 0.15 -6.11
N ILE A 134 -7.20 0.71 -6.11
CA ILE A 134 -8.20 0.41 -5.09
C ILE A 134 -9.34 -0.33 -5.77
N GLU A 135 -9.48 -1.60 -5.45
CA GLU A 135 -10.45 -2.48 -6.08
C GLU A 135 -11.66 -2.67 -5.19
N LYS A 136 -12.83 -2.67 -5.81
CA LYS A 136 -14.08 -2.95 -5.10
C LYS A 136 -14.29 -4.46 -5.07
N ALA A 137 -14.24 -5.01 -3.89
CA ALA A 137 -14.42 -6.45 -3.68
C ALA A 137 -15.87 -6.86 -3.76
#